data_b2d5ef720e2855a2b974c52e60c3add2
#
_entry.id   b2d5ef720e2855a2b974c52e60c3add2
#
_cell.length_a   1.000
_cell.length_b   1.000
_cell.length_c   1.000
_cell.angle_alpha   90.00
_cell.angle_beta   90.00
_cell.angle_gamma   90.00
#
_symmetry.space_group_name_H-M   'P 1'
#
loop_
_entity.id
_entity.type
_entity.pdbx_description
1 polymer ?
#
loop_
_entity_poly.entity_id
_entity_poly.type
_entity_poly.pdbx_seq_one_letter_code
_entity_poly.pdbx_strand_id
1 'polypeptide(L)'
;MTIVELQEIALHAVKGTVPATYANKEVDMQAAFADGLRELMGSYNQFMKNRYDIYEIVMKAYNEILPAKVIDAIGAFADVQTTKNGEKVMFKVRKGKLRAKKFLTQAAINGVYETFRLDSDTFTLNMHNVGGGVSVDLQRVADGAESLADCMAIL
;
A
#
# COMPACT_ATOMS: atom_id res chain seq x y z
N MET A 1 -1.26 -29.21 -0.48
CA MET A 1 -0.68 -27.87 -0.69
C MET A 1 -0.51 -27.20 0.66
N THR A 2 0.63 -26.52 0.92
CA THR A 2 0.83 -25.80 2.17
C THR A 2 0.18 -24.41 2.10
N ILE A 3 -0.20 -23.84 3.27
CA ILE A 3 -0.80 -22.50 3.35
C ILE A 3 0.14 -21.44 2.75
N VAL A 4 1.45 -21.59 2.98
CA VAL A 4 2.46 -20.65 2.46
C VAL A 4 2.52 -20.69 0.93
N GLU A 5 2.50 -21.87 0.33
CA GLU A 5 2.44 -22.04 -1.13
C GLU A 5 1.17 -21.41 -1.71
N LEU A 6 0.04 -21.59 -1.04
CA LEU A 6 -1.23 -21.02 -1.49
C LEU A 6 -1.26 -19.48 -1.39
N GLN A 7 -0.61 -18.90 -0.36
CA GLN A 7 -0.41 -17.46 -0.24
C GLN A 7 0.41 -16.89 -1.40
N GLU A 8 1.49 -17.57 -1.78
CA GLU A 8 2.34 -17.16 -2.89
C GLU A 8 1.58 -17.26 -4.22
N ILE A 9 0.86 -18.36 -4.43
CA ILE A 9 0.01 -18.54 -5.61
C ILE A 9 -1.07 -17.46 -5.70
N ALA A 10 -1.74 -17.13 -4.59
CA ALA A 10 -2.75 -16.07 -4.55
C ALA A 10 -2.19 -14.72 -4.98
N LEU A 11 -1.02 -14.37 -4.47
CA LEU A 11 -0.34 -13.12 -4.80
C LEU A 11 0.01 -13.06 -6.28
N HIS A 12 0.55 -14.14 -6.84
CA HIS A 12 0.91 -14.22 -8.25
C HIS A 12 -0.32 -14.27 -9.17
N ALA A 13 -1.40 -14.93 -8.74
CA ALA A 13 -2.68 -14.96 -9.48
C ALA A 13 -3.26 -13.55 -9.63
N VAL A 14 -3.19 -12.72 -8.57
CA VAL A 14 -3.70 -11.35 -8.62
C VAL A 14 -2.76 -10.40 -9.38
N LYS A 15 -1.45 -10.59 -9.30
CA LYS A 15 -0.44 -9.80 -10.05
C LYS A 15 -0.36 -10.21 -11.53
N GLY A 16 -0.96 -11.32 -11.94
CA GLY A 16 -0.81 -11.86 -13.28
C GLY A 16 0.63 -12.30 -13.60
N THR A 17 1.39 -12.70 -12.58
CA THR A 17 2.79 -13.12 -12.70
C THR A 17 2.93 -14.59 -12.34
N VAL A 18 4.02 -15.22 -12.78
CA VAL A 18 4.35 -16.61 -12.45
C VAL A 18 5.59 -16.62 -11.57
N PRO A 19 5.58 -17.29 -10.41
CA PRO A 19 6.76 -17.41 -9.56
C PRO A 19 7.87 -18.19 -10.25
N ALA A 20 9.12 -17.90 -9.90
CA ALA A 20 10.29 -18.56 -10.49
C ALA A 20 10.24 -20.09 -10.37
N THR A 21 9.61 -20.61 -9.33
CA THR A 21 9.42 -22.04 -9.08
C THR A 21 8.59 -22.72 -10.16
N TYR A 22 7.71 -21.97 -10.83
CA TYR A 22 6.81 -22.48 -11.89
C TYR A 22 7.12 -21.90 -13.26
N ALA A 23 8.22 -21.13 -13.42
CA ALA A 23 8.56 -20.44 -14.67
C ALA A 23 8.68 -21.34 -15.91
N ASN A 24 8.94 -22.63 -15.72
CA ASN A 24 9.07 -23.62 -16.79
C ASN A 24 7.78 -24.46 -17.01
N LYS A 25 6.69 -24.13 -16.36
CA LYS A 25 5.40 -24.82 -16.49
C LYS A 25 4.36 -23.80 -16.90
N GLU A 26 3.55 -24.13 -17.90
CA GLU A 26 2.32 -23.40 -18.19
C GLU A 26 1.29 -23.72 -17.09
N VAL A 27 1.41 -23.04 -15.94
CA VAL A 27 0.47 -23.18 -14.82
C VAL A 27 -0.39 -21.93 -14.77
N ASP A 28 -1.68 -22.12 -14.89
CA ASP A 28 -2.64 -21.06 -14.61
C ASP A 28 -2.73 -20.87 -13.10
N MET A 29 -2.18 -19.75 -12.63
CA MET A 29 -2.14 -19.41 -11.20
C MET A 29 -3.55 -19.24 -10.61
N GLN A 30 -4.52 -18.79 -11.41
CA GLN A 30 -5.90 -18.66 -10.94
C GLN A 30 -6.56 -20.01 -10.74
N ALA A 31 -6.38 -20.92 -11.69
CA ALA A 31 -6.86 -22.29 -11.55
C ALA A 31 -6.17 -23.01 -10.38
N ALA A 32 -4.87 -22.86 -10.23
CA ALA A 32 -4.13 -23.43 -9.11
C ALA A 32 -4.58 -22.88 -7.75
N PHE A 33 -4.92 -21.60 -7.68
CA PHE A 33 -5.48 -20.99 -6.48
C PHE A 33 -6.88 -21.51 -6.17
N ALA A 34 -7.76 -21.60 -7.17
CA ALA A 34 -9.10 -22.14 -7.01
C ALA A 34 -9.09 -23.61 -6.53
N ASP A 35 -8.20 -24.43 -7.08
CA ASP A 35 -8.04 -25.82 -6.67
C ASP A 35 -7.52 -25.93 -5.23
N GLY A 36 -6.56 -25.09 -4.84
CA GLY A 36 -6.06 -25.00 -3.48
C GLY A 36 -7.13 -24.56 -2.48
N LEU A 37 -7.95 -23.57 -2.83
CA LEU A 37 -9.10 -23.16 -2.03
C LEU A 37 -10.12 -24.29 -1.88
N ARG A 38 -10.43 -24.97 -2.98
CA ARG A 38 -11.35 -26.10 -2.96
C ARG A 38 -10.87 -27.22 -2.04
N GLU A 39 -9.56 -27.49 -2.00
CA GLU A 39 -8.96 -28.44 -1.06
C GLU A 39 -9.14 -27.99 0.40
N LEU A 40 -8.91 -26.71 0.72
CA LEU A 40 -9.07 -26.15 2.05
C LEU A 40 -10.55 -26.06 2.49
N MET A 41 -11.45 -25.88 1.56
CA MET A 41 -12.91 -25.72 1.80
C MET A 41 -13.70 -27.02 1.61
N GLY A 42 -13.06 -28.14 1.31
CA GLY A 42 -13.69 -29.39 0.82
C GLY A 42 -14.81 -29.98 1.66
N SER A 43 -14.93 -29.59 2.93
CA SER A 43 -16.09 -29.87 3.78
C SER A 43 -16.33 -28.72 4.75
N TYR A 44 -17.56 -28.61 5.27
CA TYR A 44 -17.90 -27.58 6.26
C TYR A 44 -16.96 -27.62 7.49
N ASN A 45 -16.62 -28.79 7.97
CA ASN A 45 -15.71 -28.93 9.09
C ASN A 45 -14.28 -28.47 8.75
N GLN A 46 -13.79 -28.74 7.54
CA GLN A 46 -12.51 -28.28 7.05
C GLN A 46 -12.51 -26.76 6.88
N PHE A 47 -13.56 -26.20 6.27
CA PHE A 47 -13.74 -24.76 6.16
C PHE A 47 -13.69 -24.07 7.53
N MET A 48 -14.46 -24.58 8.51
CA MET A 48 -14.47 -23.98 9.86
C MET A 48 -13.12 -24.08 10.57
N LYS A 49 -12.34 -25.13 10.29
CA LYS A 49 -10.98 -25.30 10.82
C LYS A 49 -10.00 -24.32 10.17
N ASN A 50 -10.09 -24.16 8.85
CA ASN A 50 -9.12 -23.39 8.07
C ASN A 50 -9.56 -21.94 7.80
N ARG A 51 -10.68 -21.48 8.37
CA ARG A 51 -11.27 -20.15 8.08
C ARG A 51 -10.32 -18.98 8.31
N TYR A 52 -9.47 -19.05 9.33
CA TYR A 52 -8.50 -18.00 9.62
C TYR A 52 -7.37 -17.99 8.62
N ASP A 53 -6.92 -19.15 8.19
CA ASP A 53 -5.86 -19.30 7.21
C ASP A 53 -6.33 -18.78 5.84
N ILE A 54 -7.57 -19.10 5.45
CA ILE A 54 -8.19 -18.59 4.21
C ILE A 54 -8.31 -17.07 4.27
N TYR A 55 -8.78 -16.52 5.39
CA TYR A 55 -8.87 -15.08 5.59
C TYR A 55 -7.49 -14.42 5.49
N GLU A 56 -6.48 -14.98 6.13
CA GLU A 56 -5.10 -14.46 6.10
C GLU A 56 -4.53 -14.45 4.69
N ILE A 57 -4.77 -15.50 3.89
CA ILE A 57 -4.33 -15.57 2.49
C ILE A 57 -4.91 -14.40 1.68
N VAL A 58 -6.22 -14.19 1.77
CA VAL A 58 -6.91 -13.13 1.02
C VAL A 58 -6.46 -11.75 1.50
N MET A 59 -6.36 -11.53 2.80
CA MET A 59 -5.92 -10.25 3.37
C MET A 59 -4.48 -9.91 3.05
N LYS A 60 -3.60 -10.89 2.97
CA LYS A 60 -2.20 -10.67 2.59
C LYS A 60 -2.10 -10.24 1.13
N ALA A 61 -2.81 -10.91 0.23
CA ALA A 61 -2.86 -10.50 -1.18
C ALA A 61 -3.43 -9.09 -1.34
N TYR A 62 -4.50 -8.77 -0.62
CA TYR A 62 -5.12 -7.45 -0.61
C TYR A 62 -4.18 -6.34 -0.12
N ASN A 63 -3.55 -6.55 1.04
CA ASN A 63 -2.68 -5.54 1.65
C ASN A 63 -1.43 -5.24 0.82
N GLU A 64 -1.03 -6.16 -0.04
CA GLU A 64 0.12 -5.96 -0.90
C GLU A 64 -0.20 -5.16 -2.18
N ILE A 65 -1.44 -5.25 -2.65
CA ILE A 65 -1.86 -4.64 -3.91
C ILE A 65 -2.47 -3.25 -3.72
N LEU A 66 -3.28 -3.08 -2.67
CA LEU A 66 -3.99 -1.83 -2.41
C LEU A 66 -3.08 -0.59 -2.34
N PRO A 67 -1.94 -0.60 -1.60
CA PRO A 67 -1.08 0.56 -1.54
C PRO A 67 -0.51 0.97 -2.90
N ALA A 68 -0.15 0.01 -3.73
CA ALA A 68 0.38 0.27 -5.07
C ALA A 68 -0.67 0.94 -5.96
N LYS A 69 -1.90 0.44 -5.97
CA LYS A 69 -3.01 1.03 -6.75
C LYS A 69 -3.35 2.46 -6.30
N VAL A 70 -3.37 2.72 -5.00
CA VAL A 70 -3.65 4.06 -4.46
C VAL A 70 -2.54 5.03 -4.87
N ILE A 71 -1.28 4.63 -4.80
CA ILE A 71 -0.14 5.45 -5.21
C ILE A 71 -0.24 5.77 -6.71
N ASP A 72 -0.51 4.78 -7.54
CA ASP A 72 -0.63 4.97 -9.00
C ASP A 72 -1.78 5.91 -9.37
N ALA A 73 -2.93 5.79 -8.70
CA ALA A 73 -4.09 6.62 -8.98
C ALA A 73 -3.91 8.09 -8.54
N ILE A 74 -3.27 8.33 -7.41
CA ILE A 74 -3.15 9.66 -6.79
C ILE A 74 -1.81 10.33 -7.15
N GLY A 75 -0.77 9.57 -7.44
CA GLY A 75 0.59 10.06 -7.67
C GLY A 75 0.73 11.05 -8.82
N ALA A 76 -0.22 11.05 -9.78
CA ALA A 76 -0.27 12.03 -10.86
C ALA A 76 -0.73 13.44 -10.39
N PHE A 77 -1.43 13.54 -9.27
CA PHE A 77 -2.07 14.77 -8.79
C PHE A 77 -1.55 15.24 -7.44
N ALA A 78 -0.95 14.36 -6.66
CA ALA A 78 -0.51 14.64 -5.30
C ALA A 78 0.80 13.92 -4.97
N ASP A 79 1.59 14.51 -4.10
CA ASP A 79 2.76 13.86 -3.51
C ASP A 79 2.29 12.88 -2.43
N VAL A 80 2.54 11.60 -2.64
CA VAL A 80 2.09 10.53 -1.74
C VAL A 80 3.22 10.16 -0.79
N GLN A 81 2.99 10.38 0.49
CA GLN A 81 3.93 10.00 1.54
C GLN A 81 3.33 8.90 2.40
N THR A 82 4.08 7.82 2.57
CA THR A 82 3.70 6.73 3.48
C THR A 82 4.23 7.02 4.89
N THR A 83 3.35 6.99 5.88
CA THR A 83 3.70 7.19 7.28
C THR A 83 3.38 5.94 8.10
N LYS A 84 4.07 5.77 9.22
CA LYS A 84 3.74 4.70 10.16
C LYS A 84 2.44 5.02 10.89
N ASN A 85 1.72 3.98 11.27
CA ASN A 85 0.47 4.14 12.02
C ASN A 85 0.71 4.92 13.32
N GLY A 86 -0.05 6.00 13.52
CA GLY A 86 0.06 6.89 14.67
C GLY A 86 1.12 8.01 14.53
N GLU A 87 1.84 8.08 13.43
CA GLU A 87 2.80 9.15 13.17
C GLU A 87 2.07 10.44 12.75
N LYS A 88 2.43 11.56 13.38
CA LYS A 88 1.93 12.89 12.98
C LYS A 88 2.82 13.47 11.91
N VAL A 89 2.24 13.77 10.76
CA VAL A 89 2.95 14.44 9.68
C VAL A 89 2.97 15.93 9.93
N MET A 90 4.17 16.49 10.06
CA MET A 90 4.40 17.92 10.24
C MET A 90 5.21 18.46 9.08
N PHE A 91 4.68 19.46 8.41
CA PHE A 91 5.39 20.19 7.38
C PHE A 91 5.92 21.50 7.94
N LYS A 92 7.22 21.77 7.72
CA LYS A 92 7.85 23.04 8.04
C LYS A 92 8.06 23.84 6.77
N VAL A 93 7.36 24.95 6.65
CA VAL A 93 7.55 25.89 5.55
C VAL A 93 8.43 27.04 6.05
N ARG A 94 9.59 27.20 5.43
CA ARG A 94 10.48 28.33 5.76
C ARG A 94 9.94 29.59 5.14
N LYS A 95 9.71 30.61 5.96
CA LYS A 95 9.34 31.95 5.53
C LYS A 95 10.56 32.85 5.59
N GLY A 96 10.69 33.68 4.58
CA GLY A 96 11.74 34.68 4.52
C GLY A 96 12.75 34.45 3.41
N LYS A 97 13.19 35.52 2.83
CA LYS A 97 14.27 35.53 1.83
C LYS A 97 15.45 36.30 2.42
N LEU A 98 16.62 35.68 2.39
CA LEU A 98 17.86 36.39 2.68
C LEU A 98 18.04 37.48 1.61
N ARG A 99 18.01 38.74 2.00
CA ARG A 99 18.31 39.86 1.10
C ARG A 99 19.71 40.33 1.40
N ALA A 100 20.57 40.29 0.41
CA ALA A 100 21.87 40.93 0.51
C ALA A 100 21.67 42.47 0.56
N LYS A 101 22.15 43.10 1.59
CA LYS A 101 22.21 44.58 1.69
C LYS A 101 23.63 45.04 1.37
N LYS A 102 23.73 46.12 0.61
CA LYS A 102 25.01 46.76 0.36
C LYS A 102 25.38 47.55 1.59
N PHE A 103 26.47 47.18 2.25
CA PHE A 103 27.01 47.94 3.41
C PHE A 103 27.88 49.08 2.91
N LEU A 104 27.66 50.24 3.46
CA LEU A 104 28.61 51.35 3.34
C LEU A 104 29.84 51.01 4.20
N THR A 105 31.02 51.27 3.67
CA THR A 105 32.30 50.90 4.30
C THR A 105 32.47 51.43 5.73
N GLN A 106 31.82 52.54 6.09
CA GLN A 106 31.80 53.06 7.42
C GLN A 106 30.91 52.31 8.42
N ALA A 107 29.86 51.65 7.95
CA ALA A 107 29.00 50.82 8.79
C ALA A 107 29.66 49.47 9.15
N ALA A 108 30.62 49.01 8.36
CA ALA A 108 31.36 47.78 8.62
C ALA A 108 32.28 47.90 9.82
N ILE A 109 32.72 49.11 10.17
CA ILE A 109 33.60 49.37 11.32
C ILE A 109 32.81 49.25 12.65
N ASN A 110 31.52 49.50 12.65
CA ASN A 110 30.67 49.44 13.85
C ASN A 110 29.97 48.08 14.05
N GLY A 111 30.24 47.11 13.22
CA GLY A 111 29.84 45.70 13.47
C GLY A 111 28.34 45.40 13.53
N VAL A 112 27.50 46.29 13.03
CA VAL A 112 26.05 46.10 13.07
C VAL A 112 25.63 45.24 11.85
N TYR A 113 25.70 43.96 12.03
CA TYR A 113 25.09 43.01 11.10
C TYR A 113 23.62 42.85 11.45
N GLU A 114 22.74 43.13 10.50
CA GLU A 114 21.33 42.85 10.62
C GLU A 114 21.14 41.32 10.56
N THR A 115 20.81 40.72 11.68
CA THR A 115 20.54 39.29 11.74
C THR A 115 19.12 39.02 11.22
N PHE A 116 19.03 38.22 10.14
CA PHE A 116 17.74 37.77 9.66
C PHE A 116 17.34 36.51 10.42
N ARG A 117 16.19 36.56 11.06
CA ARG A 117 15.57 35.39 11.67
C ARG A 117 14.83 34.65 10.58
N LEU A 118 15.23 33.39 10.32
CA LEU A 118 14.47 32.49 9.52
C LEU A 118 13.27 32.04 10.34
N ASP A 119 12.10 32.53 10.00
CA ASP A 119 10.85 32.10 10.59
C ASP A 119 10.32 30.86 9.85
N SER A 120 9.70 29.94 10.56
CA SER A 120 9.11 28.73 9.99
C SER A 120 7.71 28.52 10.54
N ASP A 121 6.75 28.38 9.66
CA ASP A 121 5.42 27.89 10.04
C ASP A 121 5.40 26.37 10.02
N THR A 122 4.80 25.80 11.04
CA THR A 122 4.59 24.37 11.16
C THR A 122 3.12 24.08 10.93
N PHE A 123 2.84 23.26 9.92
CA PHE A 123 1.50 22.77 9.63
C PHE A 123 1.40 21.32 10.06
N THR A 124 0.41 21.01 10.89
CA THR A 124 0.09 19.64 11.29
C THR A 124 -1.12 19.18 10.47
N LEU A 125 -0.99 18.08 9.77
CA LEU A 125 -2.12 17.48 9.08
C LEU A 125 -2.93 16.62 10.07
N ASN A 126 -4.22 16.88 10.10
CA ASN A 126 -5.15 15.99 10.77
C ASN A 126 -5.47 14.82 9.85
N MET A 127 -5.11 13.62 10.27
CA MET A 127 -5.44 12.42 9.53
C MET A 127 -6.88 12.01 9.80
N HIS A 128 -7.61 11.70 8.74
CA HIS A 128 -8.91 11.08 8.81
C HIS A 128 -8.80 9.65 8.28
N ASN A 129 -9.38 8.71 9.01
CA ASN A 129 -9.48 7.35 8.54
C ASN A 129 -10.58 7.28 7.48
N VAL A 130 -10.19 6.87 6.28
CA VAL A 130 -11.11 6.56 5.20
C VAL A 130 -11.08 5.06 5.03
N GLY A 131 -12.24 4.42 5.07
CA GLY A 131 -12.37 2.98 4.92
C GLY A 131 -13.49 2.64 3.96
N GLY A 132 -13.27 1.61 3.17
CA GLY A 132 -14.27 0.94 2.34
C GLY A 132 -14.31 -0.54 2.70
N GLY A 133 -15.42 -1.21 2.41
CA GLY A 133 -15.55 -2.64 2.57
C GLY A 133 -15.90 -3.30 1.25
N VAL A 134 -15.22 -4.38 0.92
CA VAL A 134 -15.54 -5.26 -0.20
C VAL A 134 -15.77 -6.66 0.35
N SER A 135 -16.82 -7.31 -0.12
CA SER A 135 -17.08 -8.71 0.18
C SER A 135 -16.70 -9.57 -1.02
N VAL A 136 -15.91 -10.60 -0.77
CA VAL A 136 -15.55 -11.61 -1.77
C VAL A 136 -16.27 -12.90 -1.44
N ASP A 137 -17.00 -13.44 -2.40
CA ASP A 137 -17.60 -14.76 -2.27
C ASP A 137 -16.56 -15.84 -2.61
N LEU A 138 -15.92 -16.34 -1.56
CA LEU A 138 -14.87 -17.35 -1.69
C LEU A 138 -15.37 -18.67 -2.31
N GLN A 139 -16.66 -18.98 -2.18
CA GLN A 139 -17.22 -20.18 -2.79
C GLN A 139 -17.20 -20.05 -4.33
N ARG A 140 -17.59 -18.90 -4.87
CA ARG A 140 -17.56 -18.64 -6.31
C ARG A 140 -16.14 -18.63 -6.88
N VAL A 141 -15.17 -18.15 -6.09
CA VAL A 141 -13.74 -18.22 -6.47
C VAL A 141 -13.25 -19.66 -6.46
N ALA A 142 -13.62 -20.45 -5.45
CA ALA A 142 -13.27 -21.89 -5.38
C ALA A 142 -13.92 -22.71 -6.50
N ASP A 143 -15.13 -22.35 -6.92
CA ASP A 143 -15.84 -23.00 -8.04
C ASP A 143 -15.30 -22.57 -9.41
N GLY A 144 -14.41 -21.58 -9.45
CA GLY A 144 -13.84 -21.03 -10.69
C GLY A 144 -14.80 -20.12 -11.47
N ALA A 145 -15.91 -19.71 -10.85
CA ALA A 145 -16.89 -18.81 -11.46
C ALA A 145 -16.44 -17.35 -11.45
N GLU A 146 -15.59 -16.98 -10.49
CA GLU A 146 -14.99 -15.64 -10.38
C GLU A 146 -13.49 -15.78 -10.14
N SER A 147 -12.70 -14.84 -10.67
CA SER A 147 -11.28 -14.79 -10.37
C SER A 147 -11.00 -13.86 -9.19
N LEU A 148 -10.02 -14.21 -8.36
CA LEU A 148 -9.59 -13.34 -7.27
C LEU A 148 -9.08 -11.99 -7.81
N ALA A 149 -8.47 -11.99 -8.99
CA ALA A 149 -7.99 -10.78 -9.65
C ALA A 149 -9.14 -9.83 -10.02
N ASP A 150 -10.26 -10.37 -10.53
CA ASP A 150 -11.44 -9.55 -10.88
C ASP A 150 -12.09 -8.97 -9.63
N CYS A 151 -12.19 -9.75 -8.55
CA CYS A 151 -12.67 -9.26 -7.26
C CYS A 151 -11.80 -8.12 -6.71
N MET A 152 -10.48 -8.21 -6.90
CA MET A 152 -9.53 -7.18 -6.46
C MET A 152 -9.46 -5.98 -7.43
N ALA A 153 -9.95 -6.11 -8.66
CA ALA A 153 -10.00 -5.02 -9.63
C ALA A 153 -11.09 -3.98 -9.32
N ILE A 154 -12.11 -4.38 -8.55
CA ILE A 154 -13.23 -3.52 -8.14
C ILE A 154 -12.81 -2.55 -7.02
N LEU A 155 -11.71 -2.82 -6.33
CA LEU A 155 -11.11 -1.99 -5.29
C LEU A 155 -10.26 -0.88 -5.86
#